data_d1f6a061ac7a9bfde74b671038673168
#
_entry.id   d1f6a061ac7a9bfde74b671038673168
#
_cell.length_a   1.000
_cell.length_b   1.000
_cell.length_c   1.000
_cell.angle_alpha   90.00
_cell.angle_beta   90.00
_cell.angle_gamma   90.00
#
_symmetry.space_group_name_H-M   'P 1'
#
loop_
_entity.id
_entity.type
_entity.pdbx_description
1 polymer ?
#
loop_
_entity_poly.entity_id
_entity_poly.type
_entity_poly.pdbx_seq_one_letter_code
_entity_poly.pdbx_strand_id
1 'polypeptide(L)'
;MENTLYIVDDHHMMREGVKLWLETNTSWKVTGHFSSSNECLSALDNLTADSPDFPEIIVIDVQIGEESGFALVREILKKNQDIKCIIYSMYDTTGYVLEAKDCGAKAYISKVAQSDEILKCLEIVKNGGTYLEERLIEAQNKLENVLSILTRQERRLFKAILQGKTNEQIQNEFYLSKSSVETYTSHLYDKIDVIDRADLISRYK
;
A
#
# COMPACT_ATOMS: atom_id res chain seq x y z
N MET A 1 -12.24 2.91 -24.82
CA MET A 1 -12.07 1.64 -24.07
C MET A 1 -12.94 1.71 -22.83
N GLU A 2 -13.59 0.62 -22.47
CA GLU A 2 -14.34 0.56 -21.21
C GLU A 2 -13.35 0.65 -20.04
N ASN A 3 -13.74 1.32 -18.96
CA ASN A 3 -12.91 1.44 -17.76
C ASN A 3 -13.02 0.14 -16.96
N THR A 4 -12.03 -0.72 -17.02
CA THR A 4 -12.03 -2.04 -16.39
C THR A 4 -11.20 -2.05 -15.12
N LEU A 5 -11.70 -2.71 -14.08
CA LEU A 5 -10.94 -2.89 -12.85
C LEU A 5 -11.17 -4.26 -12.22
N TYR A 6 -10.18 -4.67 -11.40
CA TYR A 6 -10.28 -5.79 -10.47
C TYR A 6 -10.35 -5.29 -9.03
N ILE A 7 -10.98 -6.09 -8.17
CA ILE A 7 -11.01 -5.88 -6.72
C ILE A 7 -10.42 -7.12 -6.04
N VAL A 8 -9.48 -6.92 -5.12
CA VAL A 8 -8.88 -7.98 -4.32
C VAL A 8 -9.02 -7.64 -2.83
N ASP A 9 -9.87 -8.40 -2.14
CA ASP A 9 -10.23 -8.16 -0.74
C ASP A 9 -10.80 -9.48 -0.19
N ASP A 10 -10.34 -9.99 0.94
CA ASP A 10 -10.86 -11.23 1.53
C ASP A 10 -12.25 -11.04 2.18
N HIS A 11 -12.64 -9.81 2.48
CA HIS A 11 -13.94 -9.46 3.04
C HIS A 11 -15.04 -9.47 1.97
N HIS A 12 -15.80 -10.56 1.87
CA HIS A 12 -16.82 -10.76 0.83
C HIS A 12 -17.79 -9.57 0.71
N MET A 13 -18.39 -9.11 1.82
CA MET A 13 -19.37 -8.02 1.80
C MET A 13 -18.78 -6.70 1.31
N MET A 14 -17.54 -6.40 1.66
CA MET A 14 -16.85 -5.20 1.18
C MET A 14 -16.62 -5.28 -0.32
N ARG A 15 -16.09 -6.41 -0.80
CA ARG A 15 -15.81 -6.66 -2.21
C ARG A 15 -17.08 -6.55 -3.08
N GLU A 16 -18.18 -7.19 -2.67
CA GLU A 16 -19.45 -7.11 -3.38
C GLU A 16 -20.09 -5.71 -3.30
N GLY A 17 -19.98 -5.05 -2.15
CA GLY A 17 -20.50 -3.68 -1.97
C GLY A 17 -19.81 -2.68 -2.87
N VAL A 18 -18.47 -2.69 -2.92
CA VAL A 18 -17.67 -1.81 -3.79
C VAL A 18 -17.99 -2.09 -5.27
N LYS A 19 -18.04 -3.36 -5.67
CA LYS A 19 -18.41 -3.75 -7.03
C LYS A 19 -19.79 -3.19 -7.42
N LEU A 20 -20.80 -3.51 -6.62
CA LEU A 20 -22.17 -3.07 -6.92
C LEU A 20 -22.27 -1.55 -7.00
N TRP A 21 -21.62 -0.86 -6.06
CA TRP A 21 -21.65 0.61 -6.04
C TRP A 21 -20.97 1.21 -7.28
N LEU A 22 -19.79 0.70 -7.67
CA LEU A 22 -19.07 1.17 -8.86
C LEU A 22 -19.89 0.94 -10.14
N GLU A 23 -20.43 -0.25 -10.34
CA GLU A 23 -21.21 -0.60 -11.55
C GLU A 23 -22.54 0.13 -11.63
N THR A 24 -23.14 0.52 -10.49
CA THR A 24 -24.42 1.25 -10.44
C THR A 24 -24.24 2.74 -10.65
N ASN A 25 -23.16 3.34 -10.13
CA ASN A 25 -23.03 4.80 -10.07
C ASN A 25 -21.97 5.36 -11.04
N THR A 26 -21.26 4.49 -11.76
CA THR A 26 -20.15 4.91 -12.63
C THR A 26 -20.13 4.16 -13.95
N SER A 27 -19.19 4.52 -14.84
CA SER A 27 -18.88 3.78 -16.07
C SER A 27 -17.79 2.71 -15.88
N TRP A 28 -17.35 2.46 -14.64
CA TRP A 28 -16.38 1.42 -14.33
C TRP A 28 -17.02 0.04 -14.35
N LYS A 29 -16.36 -0.91 -14.98
CA LYS A 29 -16.77 -2.31 -15.04
C LYS A 29 -15.81 -3.14 -14.19
N VAL A 30 -16.34 -3.87 -13.22
CA VAL A 30 -15.56 -4.80 -12.40
C VAL A 30 -15.48 -6.14 -13.14
N THR A 31 -14.39 -6.35 -13.88
CA THR A 31 -14.19 -7.56 -14.71
C THR A 31 -13.60 -8.73 -13.92
N GLY A 32 -13.14 -8.50 -12.68
CA GLY A 32 -12.70 -9.55 -11.76
C GLY A 32 -12.79 -9.10 -10.30
N HIS A 33 -13.15 -10.03 -9.41
CA HIS A 33 -13.15 -9.78 -7.96
C HIS A 33 -12.73 -11.06 -7.21
N PHE A 34 -11.70 -10.96 -6.39
CA PHE A 34 -10.97 -12.10 -5.84
C PHE A 34 -10.81 -11.99 -4.34
N SER A 35 -10.78 -13.15 -3.66
CA SER A 35 -10.59 -13.27 -2.22
C SER A 35 -9.14 -13.54 -1.81
N SER A 36 -8.25 -13.80 -2.77
CA SER A 36 -6.84 -14.11 -2.54
C SER A 36 -5.93 -13.58 -3.65
N SER A 37 -4.65 -13.41 -3.33
CA SER A 37 -3.62 -13.03 -4.30
C SER A 37 -3.48 -14.04 -5.43
N ASN A 38 -3.56 -15.33 -5.10
CA ASN A 38 -3.41 -16.42 -6.08
C ASN A 38 -4.54 -16.42 -7.11
N GLU A 39 -5.78 -16.18 -6.71
CA GLU A 39 -6.92 -16.06 -7.63
C GLU A 39 -6.72 -14.89 -8.60
N CYS A 40 -6.32 -13.72 -8.09
CA CYS A 40 -6.04 -12.53 -8.91
C CYS A 40 -4.91 -12.78 -9.92
N LEU A 41 -3.78 -13.31 -9.46
CA LEU A 41 -2.63 -13.58 -10.32
C LEU A 41 -2.97 -14.63 -11.40
N SER A 42 -3.69 -15.69 -11.04
CA SER A 42 -4.15 -16.71 -11.99
C SER A 42 -5.11 -16.14 -13.05
N ALA A 43 -6.01 -15.23 -12.66
CA ALA A 43 -6.90 -14.55 -13.59
C ALA A 43 -6.11 -13.68 -14.58
N LEU A 44 -5.10 -12.95 -14.12
CA LEU A 44 -4.22 -12.15 -14.97
C LEU A 44 -3.41 -13.02 -15.94
N ASP A 45 -2.93 -14.19 -15.51
CA ASP A 45 -2.16 -15.12 -16.35
C ASP A 45 -3.00 -15.73 -17.49
N ASN A 46 -4.32 -15.81 -17.32
CA ASN A 46 -5.24 -16.34 -18.31
C ASN A 46 -5.75 -15.30 -19.32
N LEU A 47 -5.38 -14.03 -19.19
CA LEU A 47 -5.78 -12.95 -20.08
C LEU A 47 -4.58 -12.36 -20.82
N THR A 48 -4.82 -11.90 -22.03
CA THR A 48 -3.87 -11.05 -22.76
C THR A 48 -4.19 -9.57 -22.49
N ALA A 49 -3.19 -8.70 -22.59
CA ALA A 49 -3.36 -7.27 -22.37
C ALA A 49 -4.40 -6.61 -23.31
N ASP A 50 -4.67 -7.22 -24.45
CA ASP A 50 -5.69 -6.76 -25.43
C ASP A 50 -7.10 -7.28 -25.10
N SER A 51 -7.25 -8.11 -24.08
CA SER A 51 -8.57 -8.61 -23.68
C SER A 51 -9.45 -7.47 -23.16
N PRO A 52 -10.74 -7.40 -23.55
CA PRO A 52 -11.67 -6.39 -23.05
C PRO A 52 -11.92 -6.49 -21.54
N ASP A 53 -11.62 -7.64 -20.93
CA ASP A 53 -11.76 -7.86 -19.48
C ASP A 53 -10.43 -7.69 -18.73
N PHE A 54 -9.34 -7.33 -19.43
CA PHE A 54 -8.05 -7.06 -18.77
C PHE A 54 -8.15 -5.77 -17.92
N PRO A 55 -7.73 -5.79 -16.65
CA PRO A 55 -7.91 -4.64 -15.77
C PRO A 55 -6.92 -3.52 -16.09
N GLU A 56 -7.43 -2.31 -16.20
CA GLU A 56 -6.61 -1.10 -16.21
C GLU A 56 -6.15 -0.72 -14.80
N ILE A 57 -7.02 -0.96 -13.80
CA ILE A 57 -6.77 -0.68 -12.39
C ILE A 57 -7.05 -1.95 -11.57
N ILE A 58 -6.26 -2.18 -10.52
CA ILE A 58 -6.55 -3.19 -9.51
C ILE A 58 -6.62 -2.50 -8.15
N VAL A 59 -7.78 -2.62 -7.49
CA VAL A 59 -8.02 -2.14 -6.13
C VAL A 59 -7.72 -3.29 -5.17
N ILE A 60 -6.81 -3.08 -4.22
CA ILE A 60 -6.20 -4.13 -3.41
C ILE A 60 -6.28 -3.76 -1.93
N ASP A 61 -6.82 -4.65 -1.10
CA ASP A 61 -6.70 -4.49 0.35
C ASP A 61 -5.25 -4.68 0.81
N VAL A 62 -4.86 -3.99 1.88
CA VAL A 62 -3.56 -4.17 2.53
C VAL A 62 -3.38 -5.59 3.05
N GLN A 63 -4.42 -6.18 3.62
CA GLN A 63 -4.39 -7.53 4.16
C GLN A 63 -5.43 -8.40 3.46
N ILE A 64 -4.97 -9.46 2.83
CA ILE A 64 -5.80 -10.42 2.10
C ILE A 64 -5.65 -11.78 2.81
N GLY A 65 -6.47 -12.02 3.83
CA GLY A 65 -6.28 -13.16 4.74
C GLY A 65 -4.95 -13.04 5.50
N GLU A 66 -4.04 -13.99 5.29
CA GLU A 66 -2.68 -13.96 5.87
C GLU A 66 -1.64 -13.29 4.93
N GLU A 67 -2.04 -12.92 3.71
CA GLU A 67 -1.15 -12.36 2.69
C GLU A 67 -1.10 -10.83 2.74
N SER A 68 0.00 -10.25 2.26
CA SER A 68 0.18 -8.80 2.15
C SER A 68 -0.24 -8.30 0.78
N GLY A 69 -1.19 -7.36 0.71
CA GLY A 69 -1.56 -6.68 -0.53
C GLY A 69 -0.41 -5.92 -1.17
N PHE A 70 0.55 -5.42 -0.40
CA PHE A 70 1.77 -4.81 -0.94
C PHE A 70 2.65 -5.81 -1.69
N ALA A 71 2.70 -7.06 -1.22
CA ALA A 71 3.40 -8.13 -1.94
C ALA A 71 2.69 -8.43 -3.27
N LEU A 72 1.36 -8.47 -3.27
CA LEU A 72 0.58 -8.64 -4.50
C LEU A 72 0.83 -7.51 -5.50
N VAL A 73 0.87 -6.24 -5.06
CA VAL A 73 1.23 -5.10 -5.93
C VAL A 73 2.58 -5.34 -6.62
N ARG A 74 3.61 -5.75 -5.86
CA ARG A 74 4.95 -6.03 -6.43
C ARG A 74 4.92 -7.15 -7.47
N GLU A 75 4.15 -8.22 -7.22
CA GLU A 75 4.02 -9.33 -8.17
C GLU A 75 3.26 -8.92 -9.44
N ILE A 76 2.18 -8.15 -9.32
CA ILE A 76 1.44 -7.60 -10.46
C ILE A 76 2.36 -6.72 -11.32
N LEU A 77 3.08 -5.78 -10.71
CA LEU A 77 3.96 -4.85 -11.43
C LEU A 77 5.18 -5.53 -12.06
N LYS A 78 5.65 -6.67 -11.54
CA LYS A 78 6.64 -7.51 -12.21
C LYS A 78 6.11 -8.14 -13.50
N LYS A 79 4.82 -8.53 -13.50
CA LYS A 79 4.16 -9.14 -14.66
C LYS A 79 3.78 -8.11 -15.71
N ASN A 80 3.19 -7.00 -15.28
CA ASN A 80 2.77 -5.91 -16.17
C ASN A 80 2.84 -4.56 -15.44
N GLN A 81 3.73 -3.68 -15.89
CA GLN A 81 3.95 -2.34 -15.32
C GLN A 81 2.88 -1.31 -15.71
N ASP A 82 2.04 -1.61 -16.71
CA ASP A 82 0.99 -0.71 -17.17
C ASP A 82 -0.26 -0.79 -16.27
N ILE A 83 -0.41 -1.88 -15.51
CA ILE A 83 -1.49 -2.02 -14.53
C ILE A 83 -1.26 -1.04 -13.38
N LYS A 84 -2.29 -0.29 -13.04
CA LYS A 84 -2.27 0.69 -11.97
C LYS A 84 -2.88 0.08 -10.71
N CYS A 85 -2.10 -0.03 -9.65
CA CYS A 85 -2.56 -0.58 -8.38
C CYS A 85 -2.98 0.54 -7.42
N ILE A 86 -4.14 0.39 -6.79
CA ILE A 86 -4.67 1.26 -5.73
C ILE A 86 -4.77 0.42 -4.46
N ILE A 87 -4.19 0.90 -3.37
CA ILE A 87 -4.42 0.33 -2.05
C ILE A 87 -5.70 0.93 -1.45
N TYR A 88 -6.60 0.06 -1.01
CA TYR A 88 -7.88 0.42 -0.38
C TYR A 88 -8.02 -0.32 0.95
N SER A 89 -7.86 0.38 2.08
CA SER A 89 -7.65 -0.28 3.37
C SER A 89 -8.32 0.43 4.55
N MET A 90 -8.63 -0.33 5.62
CA MET A 90 -9.04 0.22 6.91
C MET A 90 -7.86 0.85 7.68
N TYR A 91 -6.63 0.50 7.34
CA TYR A 91 -5.44 1.07 7.96
C TYR A 91 -5.10 2.41 7.33
N ASP A 92 -4.90 3.45 8.13
CA ASP A 92 -4.65 4.82 7.67
C ASP A 92 -3.38 5.44 8.27
N THR A 93 -2.47 4.57 8.72
CA THR A 93 -1.22 5.01 9.32
C THR A 93 -0.15 5.32 8.30
N THR A 94 0.75 6.23 8.64
CA THR A 94 1.84 6.71 7.79
C THR A 94 2.75 5.59 7.27
N GLY A 95 2.94 4.54 8.08
CA GLY A 95 3.74 3.37 7.69
C GLY A 95 3.15 2.61 6.51
N TYR A 96 1.83 2.44 6.46
CA TYR A 96 1.13 1.80 5.34
C TYR A 96 1.15 2.65 4.07
N VAL A 97 0.99 3.97 4.20
CA VAL A 97 1.10 4.91 3.07
C VAL A 97 2.51 4.86 2.46
N LEU A 98 3.55 4.82 3.30
CA LEU A 98 4.93 4.67 2.85
C LEU A 98 5.16 3.35 2.13
N GLU A 99 4.66 2.24 2.68
CA GLU A 99 4.79 0.91 2.08
C GLU A 99 4.07 0.83 0.73
N ALA A 100 2.90 1.48 0.60
CA ALA A 100 2.18 1.58 -0.66
C ALA A 100 3.01 2.31 -1.74
N LYS A 101 3.63 3.43 -1.38
CA LYS A 101 4.54 4.16 -2.27
C LYS A 101 5.74 3.30 -2.67
N ASP A 102 6.36 2.62 -1.71
CA ASP A 102 7.55 1.78 -1.92
C ASP A 102 7.26 0.53 -2.78
N CYS A 103 6.06 -0.04 -2.70
CA CYS A 103 5.67 -1.17 -3.53
C CYS A 103 5.26 -0.78 -4.95
N GLY A 104 5.08 0.52 -5.23
CA GLY A 104 4.72 1.05 -6.54
C GLY A 104 3.22 1.28 -6.77
N ALA A 105 2.40 1.22 -5.72
CA ALA A 105 0.99 1.58 -5.82
C ALA A 105 0.84 3.05 -6.27
N LYS A 106 -0.15 3.32 -7.10
CA LYS A 106 -0.45 4.67 -7.62
C LYS A 106 -1.32 5.47 -6.68
N ALA A 107 -2.04 4.82 -5.78
CA ALA A 107 -2.88 5.48 -4.81
C ALA A 107 -2.99 4.70 -3.50
N TYR A 108 -3.30 5.43 -2.44
CA TYR A 108 -3.73 4.90 -1.15
C TYR A 108 -5.00 5.62 -0.73
N ILE A 109 -6.05 4.85 -0.44
CA ILE A 109 -7.36 5.34 -0.03
C ILE A 109 -7.86 4.53 1.16
N SER A 110 -8.51 5.19 2.09
CA SER A 110 -9.14 4.52 3.23
C SER A 110 -10.49 3.91 2.86
N LYS A 111 -10.82 2.74 3.44
CA LYS A 111 -12.15 2.13 3.33
C LYS A 111 -13.28 2.95 4.00
N VAL A 112 -12.92 3.97 4.80
CA VAL A 112 -13.88 4.93 5.37
C VAL A 112 -14.00 6.22 4.57
N ALA A 113 -13.29 6.34 3.44
CA ALA A 113 -13.40 7.48 2.54
C ALA A 113 -14.82 7.60 1.94
N GLN A 114 -15.20 8.82 1.64
CA GLN A 114 -16.47 9.09 0.95
C GLN A 114 -16.41 8.56 -0.50
N SER A 115 -17.56 8.26 -1.05
CA SER A 115 -17.65 7.67 -2.40
C SER A 115 -17.13 8.58 -3.52
N ASP A 116 -17.22 9.90 -3.36
CA ASP A 116 -16.64 10.88 -4.28
C ASP A 116 -15.10 10.88 -4.26
N GLU A 117 -14.47 10.59 -3.12
CA GLU A 117 -13.02 10.40 -3.02
C GLU A 117 -12.55 9.17 -3.81
N ILE A 118 -13.33 8.08 -3.79
CA ILE A 118 -13.03 6.88 -4.59
C ILE A 118 -13.06 7.21 -6.08
N LEU A 119 -14.08 7.95 -6.53
CA LEU A 119 -14.18 8.37 -7.93
C LEU A 119 -13.03 9.27 -8.35
N LYS A 120 -12.73 10.27 -7.55
CA LYS A 120 -11.60 11.18 -7.76
C LYS A 120 -10.28 10.42 -7.87
N CYS A 121 -10.06 9.45 -6.99
CA CYS A 121 -8.89 8.59 -7.02
C CYS A 121 -8.82 7.79 -8.34
N LEU A 122 -9.90 7.11 -8.73
CA LEU A 122 -9.95 6.32 -9.95
C LEU A 122 -9.64 7.17 -11.19
N GLU A 123 -10.24 8.36 -11.31
CA GLU A 123 -9.99 9.26 -12.43
C GLU A 123 -8.55 9.78 -12.49
N ILE A 124 -7.96 10.16 -11.34
CA ILE A 124 -6.57 10.61 -11.29
C ILE A 124 -5.62 9.48 -11.68
N VAL A 125 -5.82 8.29 -11.12
CA VAL A 125 -4.97 7.11 -11.39
C VAL A 125 -5.12 6.65 -12.83
N LYS A 126 -6.34 6.63 -13.38
CA LYS A 126 -6.59 6.32 -14.79
C LYS A 126 -5.77 7.21 -15.72
N ASN A 127 -5.70 8.50 -15.44
CA ASN A 127 -4.95 9.48 -16.21
C ASN A 127 -3.41 9.47 -15.91
N GLY A 128 -2.91 8.46 -15.20
CA GLY A 128 -1.49 8.25 -14.91
C GLY A 128 -0.96 9.04 -13.71
N GLY A 129 -1.83 9.75 -12.99
CA GLY A 129 -1.47 10.45 -11.76
C GLY A 129 -1.31 9.51 -10.56
N THR A 130 -0.94 10.09 -9.43
CA THR A 130 -0.93 9.43 -8.11
C THR A 130 -1.92 10.13 -7.20
N TYR A 131 -2.53 9.35 -6.30
CA TYR A 131 -3.53 9.89 -5.37
C TYR A 131 -3.25 9.45 -3.94
N LEU A 132 -3.37 10.39 -3.04
CA LEU A 132 -3.38 10.16 -1.61
C LEU A 132 -4.50 11.00 -1.00
N GLU A 133 -5.30 10.40 -0.15
CA GLU A 133 -6.38 11.08 0.57
C GLU A 133 -5.85 12.28 1.37
N GLU A 134 -6.52 13.44 1.29
CA GLU A 134 -6.02 14.72 1.81
C GLU A 134 -5.60 14.66 3.28
N ARG A 135 -6.37 13.96 4.11
CA ARG A 135 -6.05 13.77 5.54
C ARG A 135 -4.72 13.03 5.79
N LEU A 136 -4.24 12.25 4.82
CA LEU A 136 -2.97 11.50 4.92
C LEU A 136 -1.78 12.29 4.39
N ILE A 137 -2.00 13.39 3.67
CA ILE A 137 -0.94 14.20 3.06
C ILE A 137 -0.06 14.85 4.12
N GLU A 138 -0.65 15.42 5.16
CA GLU A 138 0.12 16.06 6.25
C GLU A 138 1.02 15.05 6.97
N ALA A 139 0.48 13.87 7.26
CA ALA A 139 1.21 12.79 7.90
C ALA A 139 2.36 12.29 6.99
N GLN A 140 2.11 12.16 5.68
CA GLN A 140 3.14 11.80 4.71
C GLN A 140 4.24 12.86 4.64
N ASN A 141 3.91 14.14 4.54
CA ASN A 141 4.89 15.23 4.48
C ASN A 141 5.80 15.24 5.72
N LYS A 142 5.22 15.03 6.90
CA LYS A 142 5.97 14.92 8.15
C LYS A 142 6.95 13.75 8.13
N LEU A 143 6.50 12.61 7.61
CA LEU A 143 7.34 11.42 7.46
C LEU A 143 8.45 11.62 6.42
N GLU A 144 8.15 12.23 5.27
CA GLU A 144 9.14 12.52 4.23
C GLU A 144 10.24 13.45 4.74
N ASN A 145 9.88 14.46 5.54
CA ASN A 145 10.86 15.34 6.20
C ASN A 145 11.81 14.54 7.09
N VAL A 146 11.27 13.64 7.91
CA VAL A 146 12.11 12.75 8.75
C VAL A 146 12.99 11.86 7.90
N LEU A 147 12.44 11.20 6.89
CA LEU A 147 13.21 10.33 6.03
C LEU A 147 14.32 11.07 5.28
N SER A 148 14.14 12.36 4.97
CA SER A 148 15.13 13.15 4.23
C SER A 148 16.44 13.33 5.02
N ILE A 149 16.38 13.40 6.33
CA ILE A 149 17.55 13.57 7.21
C ILE A 149 18.22 12.25 7.60
N LEU A 150 17.58 11.10 7.35
CA LEU A 150 18.10 9.78 7.70
C LEU A 150 19.03 9.23 6.62
N THR A 151 20.10 8.57 7.03
CA THR A 151 20.96 7.75 6.17
C THR A 151 20.19 6.53 5.66
N ARG A 152 20.72 5.85 4.63
CA ARG A 152 20.10 4.63 4.08
C ARG A 152 19.87 3.55 5.14
N GLN A 153 20.83 3.36 6.06
CA GLN A 153 20.72 2.35 7.10
C GLN A 153 19.68 2.74 8.15
N GLU A 154 19.67 4.01 8.58
CA GLU A 154 18.69 4.53 9.52
C GLU A 154 17.26 4.46 8.95
N ARG A 155 17.07 4.75 7.65
CA ARG A 155 15.76 4.58 6.97
C ARG A 155 15.27 3.14 6.99
N ARG A 156 16.16 2.17 6.74
CA ARG A 156 15.81 0.74 6.81
C ARG A 156 15.38 0.36 8.22
N LEU A 157 16.13 0.80 9.21
CA LEU A 157 15.83 0.56 10.63
C LEU A 157 14.51 1.22 11.04
N PHE A 158 14.31 2.48 10.70
CA PHE A 158 13.07 3.22 10.95
C PHE A 158 11.84 2.47 10.39
N LYS A 159 11.89 2.05 9.13
CA LYS A 159 10.83 1.27 8.50
C LYS A 159 10.57 -0.06 9.20
N ALA A 160 11.61 -0.80 9.55
CA ALA A 160 11.49 -2.07 10.26
C ALA A 160 10.83 -1.90 11.65
N ILE A 161 11.15 -0.81 12.35
CA ILE A 161 10.52 -0.46 13.62
C ILE A 161 9.02 -0.16 13.44
N LEU A 162 8.66 0.62 12.42
CA LEU A 162 7.25 0.91 12.10
C LEU A 162 6.45 -0.34 11.70
N GLN A 163 7.11 -1.31 11.05
CA GLN A 163 6.53 -2.62 10.74
C GLN A 163 6.36 -3.53 11.96
N GLY A 164 6.80 -3.08 13.16
CA GLY A 164 6.69 -3.84 14.40
C GLY A 164 7.75 -4.94 14.58
N LYS A 165 8.80 -4.98 13.74
CA LYS A 165 9.86 -5.99 13.84
C LYS A 165 10.64 -5.85 15.14
N THR A 166 10.90 -6.95 15.82
CA THR A 166 11.76 -6.98 17.00
C THR A 166 13.23 -6.72 16.64
N ASN A 167 14.05 -6.35 17.63
CA ASN A 167 15.49 -6.18 17.39
C ASN A 167 16.15 -7.47 16.86
N GLU A 168 15.70 -8.64 17.30
CA GLU A 168 16.19 -9.93 16.81
C GLU A 168 15.83 -10.16 15.34
N GLN A 169 14.60 -9.84 14.94
CA GLN A 169 14.18 -9.90 13.53
C GLN A 169 14.99 -8.93 12.66
N ILE A 170 15.27 -7.73 13.16
CA ILE A 170 16.10 -6.73 12.48
C ILE A 170 17.54 -7.22 12.34
N GLN A 171 18.13 -7.80 13.39
CA GLN A 171 19.47 -8.39 13.34
C GLN A 171 19.57 -9.44 12.24
N ASN A 172 18.61 -10.37 12.19
CA ASN A 172 18.59 -11.46 11.22
C ASN A 172 18.40 -10.94 9.79
N GLU A 173 17.44 -10.03 9.58
CA GLU A 173 17.11 -9.51 8.24
C GLU A 173 18.21 -8.61 7.66
N PHE A 174 18.89 -7.84 8.53
CA PHE A 174 19.90 -6.88 8.08
C PHE A 174 21.33 -7.43 8.22
N TYR A 175 21.47 -8.65 8.74
CA TYR A 175 22.76 -9.28 9.02
C TYR A 175 23.64 -8.41 9.93
N LEU A 176 23.05 -7.86 10.99
CA LEU A 176 23.72 -6.99 11.95
C LEU A 176 23.92 -7.67 13.31
N SER A 177 24.98 -7.29 14.03
CA SER A 177 25.13 -7.68 15.42
C SER A 177 24.13 -6.96 16.33
N LYS A 178 23.86 -7.50 17.51
CA LYS A 178 23.00 -6.87 18.52
C LYS A 178 23.48 -5.45 18.85
N SER A 179 24.78 -5.29 19.10
CA SER A 179 25.39 -3.98 19.41
C SER A 179 25.24 -2.98 18.26
N SER A 180 25.35 -3.44 17.01
CA SER A 180 25.15 -2.58 15.85
C SER A 180 23.71 -2.08 15.76
N VAL A 181 22.71 -2.95 15.97
CA VAL A 181 21.29 -2.55 15.97
C VAL A 181 21.02 -1.56 17.09
N GLU A 182 21.54 -1.78 18.30
CA GLU A 182 21.39 -0.86 19.44
C GLU A 182 22.01 0.52 19.13
N THR A 183 23.22 0.55 18.59
CA THR A 183 23.90 1.79 18.21
C THR A 183 23.13 2.57 17.13
N TYR A 184 22.71 1.89 16.05
CA TYR A 184 21.92 2.54 14.99
C TYR A 184 20.56 3.03 15.50
N THR A 185 19.94 2.28 16.43
CA THR A 185 18.66 2.68 17.04
C THR A 185 18.84 3.94 17.90
N SER A 186 19.88 4.02 18.72
CA SER A 186 20.17 5.21 19.52
C SER A 186 20.40 6.43 18.64
N HIS A 187 21.27 6.32 17.62
CA HIS A 187 21.51 7.42 16.67
C HIS A 187 20.25 7.85 15.92
N LEU A 188 19.39 6.88 15.55
CA LEU A 188 18.11 7.18 14.93
C LEU A 188 17.22 8.01 15.85
N TYR A 189 17.08 7.58 17.12
CA TYR A 189 16.24 8.27 18.10
C TYR A 189 16.73 9.69 18.37
N ASP A 190 18.03 9.87 18.59
CA ASP A 190 18.66 11.18 18.80
C ASP A 190 18.40 12.12 17.60
N LYS A 191 18.45 11.57 16.37
CA LYS A 191 18.36 12.36 15.15
C LYS A 191 16.95 12.84 14.84
N ILE A 192 15.93 12.09 15.23
CA ILE A 192 14.51 12.42 15.01
C ILE A 192 13.79 12.88 16.28
N ASP A 193 14.56 13.12 17.35
CA ASP A 193 14.07 13.59 18.64
C ASP A 193 12.93 12.74 19.21
N VAL A 194 13.16 11.42 19.28
CA VAL A 194 12.24 10.48 19.93
C VAL A 194 12.94 9.81 21.11
N ILE A 195 12.16 9.51 22.15
CA ILE A 195 12.70 9.00 23.42
C ILE A 195 12.99 7.51 23.33
N ASP A 196 12.09 6.75 22.71
CA ASP A 196 12.15 5.31 22.61
C ASP A 196 11.34 4.76 21.44
N ARG A 197 11.28 3.41 21.36
CA ARG A 197 10.53 2.70 20.32
C ARG A 197 9.04 3.00 20.35
N ALA A 198 8.44 3.12 21.52
CA ALA A 198 7.02 3.37 21.68
C ALA A 198 6.67 4.79 21.22
N ASP A 199 7.50 5.77 21.57
CA ASP A 199 7.38 7.15 21.10
C ASP A 199 7.52 7.26 19.57
N LEU A 200 8.50 6.56 18.97
CA LEU A 200 8.65 6.50 17.52
C LEU A 200 7.39 5.94 16.85
N ILE A 201 6.90 4.81 17.34
CA ILE A 201 5.70 4.17 16.81
C ILE A 201 4.49 5.09 16.97
N SER A 202 4.31 5.73 18.13
CA SER A 202 3.20 6.65 18.38
C SER A 202 3.19 7.87 17.47
N ARG A 203 4.36 8.39 17.08
CA ARG A 203 4.46 9.61 16.25
C ARG A 203 4.33 9.34 14.75
N TYR A 204 4.70 8.12 14.30
CA TYR A 204 4.87 7.83 12.88
C TYR A 204 4.11 6.59 12.38
N LYS A 205 3.47 5.83 13.24
CA LYS A 205 2.60 4.72 12.90
C LYS A 205 1.14 5.10 13.07
#